data_3105a26fc7956fddacfe85ba26a131b7
#
_entry.id   3105a26fc7956fddacfe85ba26a131b7
#
_cell.length_a   1.000
_cell.length_b   1.000
_cell.length_c   1.000
_cell.angle_alpha   90.00
_cell.angle_beta   90.00
_cell.angle_gamma   90.00
#
_symmetry.space_group_name_H-M   'P 1'
#
loop_
_entity.id
_entity.type
_entity.pdbx_description
1 polymer ?
#
loop_
_entity_poly.entity_id
_entity_poly.type
_entity_poly.pdbx_seq_one_letter_code
_entity_poly.pdbx_strand_id
1 'polypeptide(L)'
;IGICFQGLVFRHSNRTFMENKEPLLRSDWTIYRGGALYFNGAEDCVVENCEFDQLGGNSIFVNNYNKRIMVKGCYIHHGGANGIAFVGNPQTVRSPIFRYGPQDYEKMDKRVGPISDDYPQECTVEDCLITLTGRDEKQTAPVQISMSYRITVSHCSIYDVPRAGINISEGTFGGHLIEHCDVFNTV
;
A
#
# COMPACT_ATOMS: atom_id res chain seq x y z
N ILE A 1 1.07 14.47 13.63
CA ILE A 1 -0.31 14.87 13.51
C ILE A 1 -0.39 16.11 12.63
N GLY A 2 -1.23 16.07 11.57
CA GLY A 2 -1.56 17.26 10.78
C GLY A 2 -0.42 17.85 9.93
N ILE A 3 0.39 17.01 9.26
CA ILE A 3 1.41 17.49 8.32
C ILE A 3 0.83 17.44 6.90
N CYS A 4 1.02 18.52 6.13
CA CYS A 4 0.67 18.59 4.72
C CYS A 4 1.94 18.73 3.87
N PHE A 5 2.10 17.81 2.91
CA PHE A 5 3.09 17.89 1.84
C PHE A 5 2.33 18.31 0.58
N GLN A 6 2.64 19.50 0.03
CA GLN A 6 1.90 20.05 -1.10
C GLN A 6 2.82 20.57 -2.18
N GLY A 7 2.55 20.21 -3.44
CA GLY A 7 3.24 20.74 -4.61
C GLY A 7 4.73 20.37 -4.68
N LEU A 8 5.13 19.27 -4.08
CA LEU A 8 6.52 18.80 -4.03
C LEU A 8 6.78 17.75 -5.12
N VAL A 9 8.02 17.67 -5.56
CA VAL A 9 8.51 16.64 -6.46
C VAL A 9 9.52 15.75 -5.74
N PHE A 10 9.23 14.44 -5.64
CA PHE A 10 10.10 13.43 -5.08
C PHE A 10 10.72 12.63 -6.23
N ARG A 11 12.05 12.62 -6.35
CA ARG A 11 12.74 12.01 -7.50
C ARG A 11 14.02 11.28 -7.11
N HIS A 12 14.37 10.28 -7.93
CA HIS A 12 15.68 9.66 -7.99
C HIS A 12 16.14 9.01 -6.67
N SER A 13 15.29 8.24 -6.00
CA SER A 13 15.73 7.42 -4.87
C SER A 13 16.43 6.13 -5.35
N ASN A 14 17.22 5.52 -4.47
CA ASN A 14 17.87 4.25 -4.73
C ASN A 14 16.85 3.12 -4.95
N ARG A 15 17.25 2.10 -5.69
CA ARG A 15 16.46 0.88 -5.87
C ARG A 15 16.47 0.05 -4.58
N THR A 16 15.29 -0.49 -4.25
CA THR A 16 15.10 -1.39 -3.11
C THR A 16 14.91 -2.85 -3.53
N PHE A 17 15.05 -3.15 -4.81
CA PHE A 17 14.77 -4.48 -5.38
C PHE A 17 15.55 -5.62 -4.70
N MET A 18 16.79 -5.38 -4.31
CA MET A 18 17.66 -6.38 -3.64
C MET A 18 17.68 -6.24 -2.11
N GLU A 19 16.92 -5.33 -1.55
CA GLU A 19 16.83 -5.14 -0.10
C GLU A 19 15.99 -6.25 0.56
N ASN A 20 16.11 -6.36 1.88
CA ASN A 20 15.35 -7.33 2.65
C ASN A 20 13.85 -7.06 2.54
N LYS A 21 13.09 -8.10 2.23
CA LYS A 21 11.63 -8.06 2.11
C LYS A 21 10.99 -9.07 3.02
N GLU A 22 9.79 -8.75 3.46
CA GLU A 22 8.94 -9.69 4.17
C GLU A 22 7.84 -10.22 3.25
N PRO A 23 7.37 -11.47 3.45
CA PRO A 23 6.20 -11.97 2.76
C PRO A 23 4.94 -11.29 3.32
N LEU A 24 3.99 -10.96 2.45
CA LEU A 24 2.64 -10.62 2.86
C LEU A 24 1.89 -11.89 3.29
N LEU A 25 0.90 -11.72 4.17
CA LEU A 25 0.13 -12.85 4.71
C LEU A 25 -0.51 -13.66 3.59
N ARG A 26 -0.37 -14.99 3.65
CA ARG A 26 -0.94 -16.00 2.74
C ARG A 26 -0.75 -15.67 1.25
N SER A 27 0.32 -14.96 0.91
CA SER A 27 0.54 -14.47 -0.43
C SER A 27 1.92 -14.85 -0.94
N ASP A 28 2.07 -14.92 -2.24
CA ASP A 28 3.35 -15.00 -2.92
C ASP A 28 4.01 -13.62 -3.08
N TRP A 29 3.34 -12.59 -2.60
CA TRP A 29 3.84 -11.21 -2.62
C TRP A 29 4.79 -10.96 -1.46
N THR A 30 5.83 -10.21 -1.75
CA THR A 30 6.77 -9.69 -0.76
C THR A 30 6.78 -8.19 -0.81
N ILE A 31 7.12 -7.54 0.30
CA ILE A 31 7.16 -6.10 0.36
C ILE A 31 8.39 -5.60 1.12
N TYR A 32 9.00 -4.54 0.61
CA TYR A 32 10.00 -3.75 1.32
C TYR A 32 9.29 -2.67 2.14
N ARG A 33 9.53 -2.63 3.46
CA ARG A 33 8.93 -1.60 4.33
C ARG A 33 9.71 -0.30 4.27
N GLY A 34 9.40 0.51 3.30
CA GLY A 34 10.00 1.82 3.10
C GLY A 34 9.46 2.46 1.83
N GLY A 35 9.67 3.74 1.68
CA GLY A 35 9.24 4.55 0.55
C GLY A 35 9.95 5.88 0.53
N ALA A 36 9.84 6.62 -0.57
CA ALA A 36 10.37 7.99 -0.63
C ALA A 36 9.66 8.89 0.38
N LEU A 37 8.38 8.64 0.63
CA LEU A 37 7.62 9.22 1.74
C LEU A 37 7.11 8.07 2.62
N TYR A 38 7.44 8.11 3.90
CA TYR A 38 7.18 7.03 4.85
C TYR A 38 6.41 7.54 6.08
N PHE A 39 5.22 6.99 6.30
CA PHE A 39 4.38 7.28 7.45
C PHE A 39 4.43 6.13 8.45
N ASN A 40 4.66 6.44 9.73
CA ASN A 40 4.64 5.48 10.82
C ASN A 40 4.19 6.18 12.10
N GLY A 41 3.05 5.82 12.64
CA GLY A 41 2.45 6.47 13.81
C GLY A 41 1.86 7.85 13.52
N ALA A 42 1.44 8.11 12.28
CA ALA A 42 0.93 9.41 11.85
C ALA A 42 -0.60 9.44 11.76
N GLU A 43 -1.19 10.59 12.04
CA GLU A 43 -2.62 10.86 11.86
C GLU A 43 -2.85 12.19 11.16
N ASP A 44 -3.94 12.27 10.39
CA ASP A 44 -4.42 13.49 9.74
C ASP A 44 -3.38 14.17 8.84
N CYS A 45 -2.53 13.38 8.16
CA CYS A 45 -1.54 13.91 7.25
C CYS A 45 -2.05 13.87 5.81
N VAL A 46 -1.63 14.86 5.02
CA VAL A 46 -2.05 15.03 3.63
C VAL A 46 -0.83 15.11 2.72
N VAL A 47 -0.92 14.41 1.59
CA VAL A 47 0.00 14.53 0.45
C VAL A 47 -0.82 15.01 -0.73
N GLU A 48 -0.64 16.26 -1.15
CA GLU A 48 -1.51 16.90 -2.13
C GLU A 48 -0.73 17.51 -3.28
N ASN A 49 -1.20 17.24 -4.51
CA ASN A 49 -0.63 17.81 -5.73
C ASN A 49 0.90 17.62 -5.83
N CYS A 50 1.39 16.46 -5.38
CA CYS A 50 2.80 16.08 -5.43
C CYS A 50 3.08 15.17 -6.63
N GLU A 51 4.33 15.20 -7.10
CA GLU A 51 4.84 14.30 -8.12
C GLU A 51 5.85 13.33 -7.53
N PHE A 52 5.72 12.05 -7.89
CA PHE A 52 6.66 11.00 -7.51
C PHE A 52 7.21 10.37 -8.80
N ASP A 53 8.45 10.71 -9.16
CA ASP A 53 9.05 10.36 -10.44
C ASP A 53 10.37 9.60 -10.28
N GLN A 54 10.51 8.52 -11.03
CA GLN A 54 11.75 7.75 -11.11
C GLN A 54 12.32 7.33 -9.74
N LEU A 55 11.44 6.90 -8.84
CA LEU A 55 11.83 6.35 -7.54
C LEU A 55 12.23 4.89 -7.70
N GLY A 56 13.27 4.47 -7.01
CA GLY A 56 13.81 3.11 -7.11
C GLY A 56 13.06 2.06 -6.31
N GLY A 57 12.10 2.46 -5.48
CA GLY A 57 11.26 1.59 -4.64
C GLY A 57 9.81 2.04 -4.60
N ASN A 58 9.16 1.87 -3.43
CA ASN A 58 7.81 2.40 -3.20
C ASN A 58 7.82 3.92 -3.15
N SER A 59 6.81 4.55 -3.72
CA SER A 59 6.70 6.02 -3.66
C SER A 59 6.21 6.47 -2.28
N ILE A 60 5.07 5.97 -1.83
CA ILE A 60 4.50 6.27 -0.51
C ILE A 60 4.28 4.97 0.25
N PHE A 61 4.74 4.91 1.49
CA PHE A 61 4.53 3.75 2.35
C PHE A 61 3.90 4.17 3.68
N VAL A 62 2.72 3.63 3.97
CA VAL A 62 1.97 3.85 5.21
C VAL A 62 2.09 2.59 6.06
N ASN A 63 3.00 2.64 7.04
CA ASN A 63 3.47 1.50 7.80
C ASN A 63 2.81 1.38 9.17
N ASN A 64 2.28 0.21 9.50
CA ASN A 64 1.70 -0.08 10.81
C ASN A 64 0.61 0.93 11.19
N TYR A 65 0.53 1.35 12.44
CA TYR A 65 -0.45 2.32 12.88
C TYR A 65 -0.33 3.64 12.14
N ASN A 66 -1.35 3.98 11.40
CA ASN A 66 -1.59 5.31 10.85
C ASN A 66 -3.10 5.52 10.70
N LYS A 67 -3.56 6.75 10.77
CA LYS A 67 -4.98 7.04 10.64
C LYS A 67 -5.24 8.30 9.82
N ARG A 68 -6.21 8.22 8.89
CA ARG A 68 -6.64 9.34 8.05
C ARG A 68 -5.50 10.01 7.29
N ILE A 69 -4.64 9.19 6.69
CA ILE A 69 -3.65 9.67 5.72
C ILE A 69 -4.37 9.85 4.39
N MET A 70 -4.26 11.03 3.79
CA MET A 70 -4.85 11.37 2.50
C MET A 70 -3.75 11.61 1.46
N VAL A 71 -3.87 10.95 0.32
CA VAL A 71 -3.05 11.21 -0.88
C VAL A 71 -4.00 11.68 -1.98
N LYS A 72 -3.87 12.93 -2.41
CA LYS A 72 -4.82 13.56 -3.33
C LYS A 72 -4.14 14.33 -4.46
N GLY A 73 -4.68 14.20 -5.68
CA GLY A 73 -4.22 14.98 -6.84
C GLY A 73 -2.76 14.71 -7.22
N CYS A 74 -2.21 13.56 -6.85
CA CYS A 74 -0.80 13.26 -7.07
C CYS A 74 -0.57 12.53 -8.39
N TYR A 75 0.61 12.80 -8.99
CA TYR A 75 1.11 12.06 -10.13
C TYR A 75 2.25 11.15 -9.70
N ILE A 76 2.03 9.83 -9.78
CA ILE A 76 2.98 8.80 -9.36
C ILE A 76 3.36 7.96 -10.57
N HIS A 77 4.64 8.02 -10.97
CA HIS A 77 5.06 7.35 -12.19
C HIS A 77 6.53 6.94 -12.19
N HIS A 78 6.84 6.00 -13.09
CA HIS A 78 8.19 5.47 -13.28
C HIS A 78 8.84 4.94 -11.97
N GLY A 79 8.02 4.45 -11.03
CA GLY A 79 8.48 3.88 -9.78
C GLY A 79 9.01 2.45 -9.90
N GLY A 80 10.00 2.10 -9.09
CA GLY A 80 10.61 0.77 -9.09
C GLY A 80 9.73 -0.31 -8.48
N ALA A 81 8.87 0.04 -7.53
CA ALA A 81 7.98 -0.89 -6.82
C ALA A 81 6.53 -0.37 -6.76
N ASN A 82 5.87 -0.42 -5.60
CA ASN A 82 4.49 0.07 -5.46
C ASN A 82 4.41 1.60 -5.56
N GLY A 83 3.26 2.10 -6.02
CA GLY A 83 2.94 3.52 -5.91
C GLY A 83 2.65 3.89 -4.46
N ILE A 84 1.54 3.42 -3.91
CA ILE A 84 1.13 3.67 -2.53
C ILE A 84 0.88 2.33 -1.85
N ALA A 85 1.50 2.09 -0.69
CA ALA A 85 1.32 0.86 0.07
C ALA A 85 0.81 1.15 1.48
N PHE A 86 -0.33 0.55 1.85
CA PHE A 86 -0.90 0.54 3.19
C PHE A 86 -0.67 -0.85 3.79
N VAL A 87 0.25 -0.97 4.73
CA VAL A 87 0.67 -2.27 5.26
C VAL A 87 0.76 -2.24 6.78
N GLY A 88 -0.16 -2.94 7.43
CA GLY A 88 -0.19 -3.08 8.88
C GLY A 88 0.83 -4.06 9.43
N ASN A 89 0.89 -4.16 10.73
CA ASN A 89 1.71 -5.14 11.42
C ASN A 89 1.06 -6.53 11.33
N PRO A 90 1.76 -7.55 10.85
CA PRO A 90 1.22 -8.92 10.80
C PRO A 90 0.74 -9.47 12.15
N GLN A 91 1.27 -8.98 13.24
CA GLN A 91 0.86 -9.38 14.60
C GLN A 91 -0.55 -8.88 14.98
N THR A 92 -1.14 -7.97 14.18
CA THR A 92 -2.54 -7.55 14.38
C THR A 92 -3.54 -8.60 13.91
N VAL A 93 -3.09 -9.50 13.03
CA VAL A 93 -3.94 -10.56 12.47
C VAL A 93 -3.98 -11.76 13.41
N ARG A 94 -5.18 -12.29 13.65
CA ARG A 94 -5.36 -13.53 14.43
C ARG A 94 -4.85 -14.71 13.64
N SER A 95 -3.96 -15.51 14.24
CA SER A 95 -3.33 -16.67 13.60
C SER A 95 -2.70 -16.32 12.23
N PRO A 96 -1.72 -15.41 12.18
CA PRO A 96 -1.11 -14.98 10.93
C PRO A 96 -0.37 -16.14 10.24
N ILE A 97 -0.54 -16.27 8.94
CA ILE A 97 0.05 -17.33 8.13
C ILE A 97 0.86 -16.68 7.00
N PHE A 98 2.15 -17.02 6.90
CA PHE A 98 3.08 -16.43 5.93
C PHE A 98 3.44 -17.37 4.77
N ARG A 99 2.99 -18.61 4.82
CA ARG A 99 3.30 -19.62 3.80
C ARG A 99 2.09 -20.47 3.48
N TYR A 100 1.95 -20.84 2.22
CA TYR A 100 1.00 -21.87 1.83
C TYR A 100 1.38 -23.22 2.42
N GLY A 101 0.39 -23.97 2.83
CA GLY A 101 0.55 -25.31 3.37
C GLY A 101 -0.69 -25.77 4.14
N PRO A 102 -0.70 -27.02 4.63
CA PRO A 102 -1.77 -27.52 5.48
C PRO A 102 -1.94 -26.64 6.73
N GLN A 103 -3.18 -26.28 7.03
CA GLN A 103 -3.52 -25.46 8.19
C GLN A 103 -4.28 -26.29 9.22
N ASP A 104 -3.93 -26.15 10.48
CA ASP A 104 -4.66 -26.74 11.59
C ASP A 104 -5.79 -25.77 12.03
N TYR A 105 -6.95 -25.92 11.41
CA TYR A 105 -8.10 -25.06 11.65
C TYR A 105 -8.64 -25.12 13.08
N GLU A 106 -8.35 -26.17 13.82
CA GLU A 106 -8.76 -26.32 15.23
C GLU A 106 -7.96 -25.41 16.15
N LYS A 107 -6.70 -25.12 15.79
CA LYS A 107 -5.82 -24.25 16.57
C LYS A 107 -5.93 -22.78 16.20
N MET A 108 -6.68 -22.44 15.15
CA MET A 108 -6.83 -21.05 14.73
C MET A 108 -7.72 -20.26 15.69
N ASP A 109 -7.31 -19.02 15.97
CA ASP A 109 -8.16 -18.04 16.64
C ASP A 109 -9.25 -17.56 15.67
N LYS A 110 -10.49 -18.05 15.88
CA LYS A 110 -11.65 -17.78 15.01
C LYS A 110 -12.44 -16.51 15.42
N ARG A 111 -11.95 -15.75 16.41
CA ARG A 111 -12.60 -14.49 16.82
C ARG A 111 -12.53 -13.46 15.71
N VAL A 112 -13.53 -12.59 15.63
CA VAL A 112 -13.63 -11.55 14.60
C VAL A 112 -12.73 -10.36 14.93
N GLY A 113 -12.19 -9.73 13.89
CA GLY A 113 -11.44 -8.48 13.97
C GLY A 113 -9.97 -8.62 14.38
N PRO A 114 -9.23 -7.52 14.38
CA PRO A 114 -7.81 -7.49 14.71
C PRO A 114 -7.55 -7.72 16.21
N ILE A 115 -6.29 -7.96 16.57
CA ILE A 115 -5.84 -8.07 17.96
C ILE A 115 -5.51 -6.69 18.53
N SER A 116 -5.01 -5.79 17.70
CA SER A 116 -4.62 -4.42 18.07
C SER A 116 -4.96 -3.47 16.93
N ASP A 117 -4.66 -2.20 17.06
CA ASP A 117 -4.86 -1.13 16.06
C ASP A 117 -3.58 -0.76 15.27
N ASP A 118 -2.55 -1.60 15.32
CA ASP A 118 -1.27 -1.34 14.67
C ASP A 118 -1.33 -1.60 13.14
N TYR A 119 -2.22 -0.86 12.46
CA TYR A 119 -2.44 -0.95 11.01
C TYR A 119 -3.01 0.37 10.45
N PRO A 120 -2.88 0.62 9.12
CA PRO A 120 -3.47 1.81 8.49
C PRO A 120 -5.00 1.77 8.50
N GLN A 121 -5.62 2.89 8.90
CA GLN A 121 -7.06 3.02 9.06
C GLN A 121 -7.58 4.29 8.40
N GLU A 122 -8.74 4.19 7.74
CA GLU A 122 -9.49 5.35 7.23
C GLU A 122 -8.63 6.26 6.33
N CYS A 123 -7.71 5.67 5.56
CA CYS A 123 -6.85 6.40 4.65
C CYS A 123 -7.47 6.49 3.26
N THR A 124 -7.12 7.53 2.50
CA THR A 124 -7.72 7.84 1.20
C THR A 124 -6.67 8.09 0.13
N VAL A 125 -6.91 7.55 -1.06
CA VAL A 125 -6.23 7.92 -2.32
C VAL A 125 -7.30 8.48 -3.25
N GLU A 126 -7.17 9.74 -3.65
CA GLU A 126 -8.19 10.45 -4.42
C GLU A 126 -7.56 11.28 -5.55
N ASP A 127 -8.22 11.33 -6.70
CA ASP A 127 -7.81 12.14 -7.86
C ASP A 127 -6.35 11.93 -8.30
N CYS A 128 -5.82 10.71 -8.16
CA CYS A 128 -4.42 10.41 -8.48
C CYS A 128 -4.29 9.77 -9.86
N LEU A 129 -3.20 10.13 -10.55
CA LEU A 129 -2.73 9.45 -11.75
C LEU A 129 -1.54 8.57 -11.37
N ILE A 130 -1.67 7.24 -11.54
CA ILE A 130 -0.64 6.28 -11.15
C ILE A 130 -0.33 5.37 -12.34
N THR A 131 0.90 5.42 -12.84
CA THR A 131 1.30 4.66 -14.01
C THR A 131 2.77 4.26 -13.97
N LEU A 132 3.16 3.25 -14.77
CA LEU A 132 4.56 2.83 -14.93
C LEU A 132 5.27 2.56 -13.59
N THR A 133 4.54 2.09 -12.58
CA THR A 133 5.12 1.55 -11.33
C THR A 133 5.57 0.10 -11.53
N GLY A 134 6.33 -0.45 -10.61
CA GLY A 134 6.82 -1.83 -10.71
C GLY A 134 7.86 -2.04 -11.81
N ARG A 135 8.66 -1.04 -12.13
CA ARG A 135 9.67 -1.14 -13.20
C ARG A 135 10.80 -2.12 -12.87
N ASP A 136 11.24 -2.13 -11.64
CA ASP A 136 12.28 -3.03 -11.16
C ASP A 136 11.67 -4.27 -10.49
N GLU A 137 10.60 -4.08 -9.73
CA GLU A 137 9.90 -5.10 -8.98
C GLU A 137 8.51 -5.35 -9.55
N LYS A 138 8.36 -6.44 -10.30
CA LYS A 138 7.14 -6.72 -11.07
C LYS A 138 5.97 -7.24 -10.24
N GLN A 139 6.24 -7.81 -9.07
CA GLN A 139 5.22 -8.35 -8.17
C GLN A 139 4.74 -7.30 -7.17
N THR A 140 4.27 -6.19 -7.70
CA THR A 140 3.81 -5.01 -6.96
C THR A 140 2.51 -4.48 -7.55
N ALA A 141 1.87 -3.54 -6.87
CA ALA A 141 0.69 -2.83 -7.36
C ALA A 141 0.81 -1.32 -7.14
N PRO A 142 0.25 -0.50 -8.04
CA PRO A 142 0.10 0.94 -7.82
C PRO A 142 -0.50 1.28 -6.46
N VAL A 143 -1.55 0.57 -6.06
CA VAL A 143 -2.11 0.67 -4.71
C VAL A 143 -2.12 -0.72 -4.08
N GLN A 144 -1.31 -0.88 -3.04
CA GLN A 144 -1.21 -2.10 -2.24
C GLN A 144 -1.91 -1.90 -0.89
N ILE A 145 -2.85 -2.79 -0.56
CA ILE A 145 -3.62 -2.76 0.69
C ILE A 145 -3.44 -4.12 1.38
N SER A 146 -2.85 -4.12 2.57
CA SER A 146 -2.62 -5.33 3.35
C SER A 146 -2.72 -5.04 4.84
N MET A 147 -3.47 -5.85 5.58
CA MET A 147 -3.67 -5.65 7.02
C MET A 147 -4.08 -4.22 7.35
N SER A 148 -5.14 -3.74 6.71
CA SER A 148 -5.63 -2.36 6.80
C SER A 148 -7.15 -2.34 6.92
N TYR A 149 -7.71 -1.19 7.30
CA TYR A 149 -9.14 -1.02 7.49
C TYR A 149 -9.65 0.26 6.84
N ARG A 150 -10.77 0.19 6.12
CA ARG A 150 -11.43 1.35 5.50
C ARG A 150 -10.49 2.23 4.67
N ILE A 151 -9.78 1.61 3.73
CA ILE A 151 -9.02 2.35 2.72
C ILE A 151 -9.97 2.71 1.58
N THR A 152 -9.99 3.98 1.20
CA THR A 152 -10.74 4.48 0.04
C THR A 152 -9.79 4.77 -1.11
N VAL A 153 -10.13 4.29 -2.31
CA VAL A 153 -9.46 4.66 -3.57
C VAL A 153 -10.53 5.18 -4.51
N SER A 154 -10.48 6.46 -4.85
CA SER A 154 -11.52 7.07 -5.65
C SER A 154 -10.99 8.04 -6.69
N HIS A 155 -11.69 8.15 -7.83
CA HIS A 155 -11.39 9.08 -8.93
C HIS A 155 -9.94 8.98 -9.43
N CYS A 156 -9.36 7.77 -9.42
CA CYS A 156 -7.98 7.54 -9.85
C CYS A 156 -7.92 6.92 -11.24
N SER A 157 -6.89 7.30 -12.00
CA SER A 157 -6.51 6.62 -13.25
C SER A 157 -5.25 5.81 -13.00
N ILE A 158 -5.33 4.48 -13.20
CA ILE A 158 -4.26 3.53 -12.90
C ILE A 158 -4.04 2.66 -14.14
N TYR A 159 -2.85 2.73 -14.74
CA TYR A 159 -2.59 2.00 -15.98
C TYR A 159 -1.10 1.77 -16.26
N ASP A 160 -0.83 0.93 -17.25
CA ASP A 160 0.54 0.55 -17.69
C ASP A 160 1.39 0.01 -16.54
N VAL A 161 0.88 -1.01 -15.85
CA VAL A 161 1.52 -1.61 -14.69
C VAL A 161 1.71 -3.11 -14.87
N PRO A 162 2.75 -3.71 -14.28
CA PRO A 162 3.18 -5.06 -14.64
C PRO A 162 2.34 -6.18 -14.02
N ARG A 163 1.37 -5.88 -13.18
CA ARG A 163 0.49 -6.86 -12.53
C ARG A 163 -0.85 -6.23 -12.17
N ALA A 164 -1.30 -6.30 -10.93
CA ALA A 164 -2.58 -5.73 -10.51
C ALA A 164 -2.52 -4.21 -10.40
N GLY A 165 -3.57 -3.50 -10.82
CA GLY A 165 -3.70 -2.06 -10.61
C GLY A 165 -3.95 -1.72 -9.14
N ILE A 166 -4.82 -2.48 -8.47
CA ILE A 166 -5.08 -2.39 -7.03
C ILE A 166 -5.00 -3.81 -6.48
N ASN A 167 -4.23 -4.03 -5.42
CA ASN A 167 -4.14 -5.32 -4.75
C ASN A 167 -4.62 -5.21 -3.31
N ILE A 168 -5.63 -6.00 -2.97
CA ILE A 168 -6.11 -6.17 -1.59
C ILE A 168 -5.68 -7.55 -1.14
N SER A 169 -4.62 -7.59 -0.34
CA SER A 169 -4.05 -8.84 0.16
C SER A 169 -4.83 -9.42 1.32
N GLU A 170 -4.58 -10.68 1.60
CA GLU A 170 -5.11 -11.37 2.77
C GLU A 170 -4.68 -10.70 4.08
N GLY A 171 -5.44 -10.94 5.13
CA GLY A 171 -5.21 -10.37 6.45
C GLY A 171 -5.78 -8.96 6.63
N THR A 172 -6.40 -8.38 5.61
CA THR A 172 -7.08 -7.08 5.71
C THR A 172 -8.35 -7.17 6.56
N PHE A 173 -8.76 -6.03 7.13
CA PHE A 173 -9.91 -5.96 8.05
C PHE A 173 -11.19 -5.45 7.39
N GLY A 174 -11.15 -5.18 6.09
CA GLY A 174 -12.32 -4.85 5.27
C GLY A 174 -12.74 -3.38 5.33
N GLY A 175 -13.97 -3.13 4.88
CA GLY A 175 -14.54 -1.78 4.81
C GLY A 175 -13.92 -0.90 3.72
N HIS A 176 -13.13 -1.48 2.79
CA HIS A 176 -12.52 -0.72 1.70
C HIS A 176 -13.56 -0.28 0.69
N LEU A 177 -13.36 0.90 0.12
CA LEU A 177 -14.17 1.46 -0.96
C LEU A 177 -13.28 1.76 -2.17
N ILE A 178 -13.64 1.21 -3.32
CA ILE A 178 -12.99 1.50 -4.59
C ILE A 178 -14.08 1.95 -5.54
N GLU A 179 -14.02 3.20 -5.99
CA GLU A 179 -15.06 3.79 -6.81
C GLU A 179 -14.53 4.82 -7.81
N HIS A 180 -15.22 4.97 -8.93
CA HIS A 180 -14.92 5.99 -9.94
C HIS A 180 -13.46 5.97 -10.42
N CYS A 181 -12.88 4.78 -10.57
CA CYS A 181 -11.50 4.60 -11.02
C CYS A 181 -11.46 3.97 -12.42
N ASP A 182 -10.55 4.45 -13.25
CA ASP A 182 -10.18 3.82 -14.50
C ASP A 182 -8.94 2.95 -14.29
N VAL A 183 -9.07 1.62 -14.46
CA VAL A 183 -7.97 0.68 -14.30
C VAL A 183 -7.82 -0.13 -15.57
N PHE A 184 -6.72 0.03 -16.29
CA PHE A 184 -6.51 -0.61 -17.59
C PHE A 184 -5.02 -0.87 -17.88
N ASN A 185 -4.73 -1.66 -18.93
CA ASN A 185 -3.37 -2.08 -19.27
C ASN A 185 -2.62 -2.67 -18.07
N THR A 186 -3.27 -3.54 -17.32
CA THR A 186 -2.69 -4.37 -16.26
C THR A 186 -2.46 -5.78 -16.80
N VAL A 187 -1.57 -6.56 -16.21
CA VAL A 187 -1.29 -7.95 -16.62
C VAL A 187 -1.92 -8.93 -15.65
#